data_e9c971556b963c957864b46da97f8393
#
_entry.id   e9c971556b963c957864b46da97f8393
#
_cell.length_a   1.000
_cell.length_b   1.000
_cell.length_c   1.000
_cell.angle_alpha   90.00
_cell.angle_beta   90.00
_cell.angle_gamma   90.00
#
_symmetry.space_group_name_H-M   'P 1'
#
loop_
_entity.id
_entity.type
_entity.pdbx_description
1 polymer ?
#
loop_
_entity_poly.entity_id
_entity_poly.type
_entity_poly.pdbx_seq_one_letter_code
_entity_poly.pdbx_strand_id
1 'polypeptide(L)'
;MIQEVLAKADGDVGLTPAEIKALLEITDPAGLQALYDCAYRAKARHVGRVTYFRGLIECGNFCIKDCYYCGIRKSNREVTRYQMEEGEMVREALWAFEHEYGSVVIQSGERQDAAYVELIERVLLRIKDATAGNLGITLSLGEQTETTYRRWREAGAHRYLLRIETSNPELYRQLHPPDHEFQTRKNCLALLKNRGYQVGTGVMIGLPGQTMDDLVNDILFMQAMDVDMVGMGPYIPHRDTPLGQEIPCYTESQKQAALTLGLKMIAVVRIVLKDVNIAAATALQALAYGGRIMGLRCGANVIMPNVTDAGFRANYTLYDNKPCLNETAAMCRDCLSSRILGIGETIGFNERGDSKHYLQR
;
A
#
# COMPACT_ATOMS: atom_id res chain seq x y z
N MET A 1 9.34 -4.35 30.94
CA MET A 1 8.29 -4.83 30.01
C MET A 1 8.61 -4.48 28.55
N ILE A 2 8.61 -3.21 28.08
CA ILE A 2 8.87 -2.89 26.66
C ILE A 2 10.24 -3.38 26.19
N GLN A 3 11.32 -3.17 26.97
CA GLN A 3 12.67 -3.64 26.63
C GLN A 3 12.75 -5.17 26.48
N GLU A 4 12.04 -5.91 27.29
CA GLU A 4 11.97 -7.38 27.20
C GLU A 4 11.24 -7.82 25.92
N VAL A 5 10.15 -7.13 25.56
CA VAL A 5 9.42 -7.39 24.31
C VAL A 5 10.30 -7.11 23.09
N LEU A 6 11.04 -5.99 23.10
CA LEU A 6 11.97 -5.66 22.01
C LEU A 6 13.14 -6.66 21.93
N ALA A 7 13.69 -7.10 23.06
CA ALA A 7 14.72 -8.13 23.09
C ALA A 7 14.21 -9.48 22.54
N LYS A 8 12.97 -9.84 22.87
CA LYS A 8 12.29 -11.02 22.31
C LYS A 8 12.12 -10.90 20.79
N ALA A 9 11.74 -9.72 20.30
CA ALA A 9 11.62 -9.42 18.86
C ALA A 9 12.97 -9.50 18.14
N ASP A 10 14.03 -8.97 18.71
CA ASP A 10 15.40 -9.06 18.17
C ASP A 10 15.90 -10.53 18.11
N GLY A 11 15.44 -11.39 19.01
CA GLY A 11 15.72 -12.83 19.02
C GLY A 11 14.83 -13.67 18.08
N ASP A 12 14.03 -13.04 17.22
CA ASP A 12 13.09 -13.69 16.29
C ASP A 12 12.02 -14.57 16.97
N VAL A 13 11.75 -14.35 18.24
CA VAL A 13 10.67 -15.03 18.97
C VAL A 13 9.34 -14.33 18.69
N GLY A 14 8.30 -15.11 18.40
CA GLY A 14 6.96 -14.58 18.12
C GLY A 14 6.38 -13.77 19.29
N LEU A 15 5.67 -12.70 18.99
CA LEU A 15 5.03 -11.84 19.97
C LEU A 15 3.58 -12.28 20.22
N THR A 16 3.13 -12.19 21.45
CA THR A 16 1.73 -12.36 21.83
C THR A 16 0.91 -11.12 21.45
N PRO A 17 -0.43 -11.24 21.31
CA PRO A 17 -1.30 -10.07 21.07
C PRO A 17 -1.11 -8.94 22.09
N ALA A 18 -0.92 -9.27 23.37
CA ALA A 18 -0.66 -8.30 24.42
C ALA A 18 0.67 -7.56 24.25
N GLU A 19 1.72 -8.25 23.82
CA GLU A 19 3.01 -7.65 23.49
C GLU A 19 2.94 -6.75 22.26
N ILE A 20 2.22 -7.18 21.23
CA ILE A 20 1.94 -6.35 20.04
C ILE A 20 1.22 -5.06 20.43
N LYS A 21 0.19 -5.16 21.28
CA LYS A 21 -0.56 -4.01 21.81
C LYS A 21 0.34 -3.07 22.59
N ALA A 22 1.18 -3.60 23.48
CA ALA A 22 2.12 -2.81 24.28
C ALA A 22 3.10 -2.01 23.40
N LEU A 23 3.57 -2.56 22.27
CA LEU A 23 4.41 -1.84 21.31
C LEU A 23 3.64 -0.71 20.59
N LEU A 24 2.38 -0.94 20.26
CA LEU A 24 1.53 0.09 19.63
C LEU A 24 1.14 1.21 20.59
N GLU A 25 1.09 0.95 21.88
CA GLU A 25 0.74 1.91 22.95
C GLU A 25 1.93 2.75 23.43
N ILE A 26 3.16 2.51 22.96
CA ILE A 26 4.34 3.33 23.31
C ILE A 26 4.06 4.80 22.93
N THR A 27 4.28 5.71 23.89
CA THR A 27 4.10 7.16 23.69
C THR A 27 5.36 7.96 23.99
N ASP A 28 6.26 7.45 24.82
CA ASP A 28 7.49 8.15 25.17
C ASP A 28 8.52 8.12 24.01
N PRO A 29 9.28 9.21 23.80
CA PRO A 29 10.20 9.31 22.69
C PRO A 29 11.30 8.25 22.66
N ALA A 30 11.80 7.84 23.83
CA ALA A 30 12.87 6.85 23.91
C ALA A 30 12.36 5.45 23.54
N GLY A 31 11.17 5.09 23.99
CA GLY A 31 10.49 3.85 23.62
C GLY A 31 10.16 3.80 22.12
N LEU A 32 9.69 4.90 21.56
CA LEU A 32 9.43 5.02 20.11
C LEU A 32 10.73 4.81 19.30
N GLN A 33 11.83 5.45 19.69
CA GLN A 33 13.10 5.27 19.00
C GLN A 33 13.60 3.83 19.11
N ALA A 34 13.50 3.21 20.28
CA ALA A 34 13.88 1.81 20.47
C ALA A 34 13.05 0.85 19.61
N LEU A 35 11.74 1.10 19.47
CA LEU A 35 10.85 0.34 18.58
C LEU A 35 11.29 0.46 17.11
N TYR A 36 11.54 1.69 16.64
CA TYR A 36 11.95 1.94 15.26
C TYR A 36 13.31 1.31 14.94
N ASP A 37 14.26 1.39 15.86
CA ASP A 37 15.59 0.77 15.73
C ASP A 37 15.49 -0.76 15.68
N CYS A 38 14.66 -1.36 16.52
CA CYS A 38 14.37 -2.80 16.49
C CYS A 38 13.77 -3.22 15.15
N ALA A 39 12.76 -2.51 14.67
CA ALA A 39 12.14 -2.77 13.36
C ALA A 39 13.12 -2.60 12.19
N TYR A 40 14.00 -1.59 12.27
CA TYR A 40 15.03 -1.38 11.23
C TYR A 40 16.08 -2.50 11.23
N ARG A 41 16.48 -3.00 12.42
CA ARG A 41 17.35 -4.19 12.53
C ARG A 41 16.67 -5.43 11.94
N ALA A 42 15.37 -5.64 12.24
CA ALA A 42 14.60 -6.74 11.67
C ALA A 42 14.53 -6.62 10.13
N LYS A 43 14.25 -5.42 9.59
CA LYS A 43 14.32 -5.15 8.14
C LYS A 43 15.68 -5.54 7.57
N ALA A 44 16.77 -5.03 8.15
CA ALA A 44 18.11 -5.27 7.64
C ALA A 44 18.48 -6.77 7.62
N ARG A 45 17.99 -7.54 8.59
CA ARG A 45 18.20 -8.98 8.71
C ARG A 45 17.40 -9.78 7.70
N HIS A 46 16.12 -9.50 7.57
CA HIS A 46 15.19 -10.35 6.81
C HIS A 46 15.01 -9.94 5.34
N VAL A 47 15.05 -8.65 5.03
CA VAL A 47 14.82 -8.15 3.65
C VAL A 47 15.97 -7.29 3.12
N GLY A 48 16.96 -6.96 3.96
CA GLY A 48 18.11 -6.14 3.58
C GLY A 48 17.85 -4.64 3.67
N ARG A 49 18.91 -3.85 3.41
CA ARG A 49 18.84 -2.38 3.34
C ARG A 49 18.61 -1.91 1.91
N VAL A 50 17.71 -2.58 1.21
CA VAL A 50 17.33 -2.27 -0.18
C VAL A 50 15.91 -1.75 -0.19
N THR A 51 15.69 -0.64 -0.88
CA THR A 51 14.35 -0.11 -1.16
C THR A 51 14.00 -0.36 -2.62
N TYR A 52 12.87 -1.02 -2.87
CA TYR A 52 12.38 -1.29 -4.22
C TYR A 52 11.43 -0.20 -4.70
N PHE A 53 11.65 0.28 -5.92
CA PHE A 53 10.72 1.15 -6.62
C PHE A 53 9.65 0.33 -7.32
N ARG A 54 8.39 0.75 -7.14
CA ARG A 54 7.25 0.29 -7.94
C ARG A 54 6.59 1.50 -8.57
N GLY A 55 6.77 1.72 -9.86
CA GLY A 55 6.17 2.84 -10.58
C GLY A 55 4.64 2.78 -10.47
N LEU A 56 4.01 3.79 -9.86
CA LEU A 56 2.57 3.84 -9.67
C LEU A 56 1.91 4.46 -10.90
N ILE A 57 1.02 3.70 -11.55
CA ILE A 57 0.19 4.12 -12.68
C ILE A 57 -1.26 4.16 -12.19
N GLU A 58 -1.81 5.35 -12.02
CA GLU A 58 -3.20 5.60 -11.62
C GLU A 58 -4.04 5.67 -12.89
N CYS A 59 -4.45 4.51 -13.42
CA CYS A 59 -4.97 4.38 -14.78
C CYS A 59 -6.44 4.76 -14.96
N GLY A 60 -7.18 5.06 -13.88
CA GLY A 60 -8.57 5.51 -13.98
C GLY A 60 -9.24 5.64 -12.62
N ASN A 61 -10.23 6.50 -12.54
CA ASN A 61 -10.93 6.80 -11.29
C ASN A 61 -12.43 6.48 -11.33
N PHE A 62 -12.93 5.82 -12.38
CA PHE A 62 -14.27 5.24 -12.34
C PHE A 62 -14.27 4.09 -11.33
N CYS A 63 -15.24 4.11 -10.39
CA CYS A 63 -15.38 3.10 -9.36
C CYS A 63 -16.84 2.70 -9.19
N ILE A 64 -17.11 1.41 -9.07
CA ILE A 64 -18.45 0.90 -8.75
C ILE A 64 -18.72 0.92 -7.24
N LYS A 65 -17.68 1.06 -6.42
CA LYS A 65 -17.77 1.11 -4.96
C LYS A 65 -18.03 2.53 -4.45
N ASP A 66 -18.69 2.61 -3.31
CA ASP A 66 -19.08 3.89 -2.69
C ASP A 66 -18.56 4.04 -1.26
N CYS A 67 -17.32 3.61 -1.02
CA CYS A 67 -16.66 3.64 0.29
C CYS A 67 -16.71 5.06 0.89
N TYR A 68 -17.10 5.17 2.17
CA TYR A 68 -17.38 6.46 2.83
C TYR A 68 -16.15 7.33 3.11
N TYR A 69 -14.96 6.82 2.86
CA TYR A 69 -13.67 7.49 3.06
C TYR A 69 -12.95 7.89 1.77
N CYS A 70 -13.39 7.42 0.60
CA CYS A 70 -12.61 7.47 -0.63
C CYS A 70 -13.04 8.63 -1.54
N GLY A 71 -12.12 9.51 -1.92
CA GLY A 71 -12.41 10.65 -2.78
C GLY A 71 -12.86 10.27 -4.20
N ILE A 72 -12.51 9.07 -4.71
CA ILE A 72 -12.96 8.58 -6.02
C ILE A 72 -14.20 7.66 -5.93
N ARG A 73 -14.91 7.66 -4.80
CA ARG A 73 -16.13 6.88 -4.59
C ARG A 73 -17.19 7.17 -5.68
N LYS A 74 -18.04 6.17 -5.95
CA LYS A 74 -19.06 6.23 -7.03
C LYS A 74 -19.92 7.51 -6.98
N SER A 75 -20.39 7.88 -5.80
CA SER A 75 -21.31 9.01 -5.61
C SER A 75 -20.61 10.37 -5.56
N ASN A 76 -19.27 10.45 -5.54
CA ASN A 76 -18.59 11.73 -5.59
C ASN A 76 -18.74 12.36 -6.98
N ARG A 77 -19.43 13.51 -7.05
CA ARG A 77 -19.70 14.28 -8.25
C ARG A 77 -18.69 15.38 -8.54
N GLU A 78 -17.86 15.69 -7.54
CA GLU A 78 -16.87 16.78 -7.63
C GLU A 78 -15.56 16.32 -8.31
N VAL A 79 -15.40 15.02 -8.55
CA VAL A 79 -14.20 14.48 -9.20
C VAL A 79 -14.41 14.34 -10.71
N THR A 80 -13.49 14.88 -11.49
CA THR A 80 -13.45 14.65 -12.95
C THR A 80 -13.05 13.20 -13.23
N ARG A 81 -13.97 12.45 -13.85
CA ARG A 81 -13.75 11.03 -14.17
C ARG A 81 -12.89 10.87 -15.41
N TYR A 82 -11.94 9.94 -15.35
CA TYR A 82 -11.08 9.58 -16.46
C TYR A 82 -10.78 8.09 -16.49
N GLN A 83 -10.39 7.61 -17.66
CA GLN A 83 -9.79 6.30 -17.90
C GLN A 83 -8.67 6.51 -18.91
N MET A 84 -7.46 6.12 -18.56
CA MET A 84 -6.33 6.12 -19.50
C MET A 84 -6.57 5.13 -20.62
N GLU A 85 -6.13 5.48 -21.81
CA GLU A 85 -6.13 4.59 -22.97
C GLU A 85 -5.04 3.51 -22.81
N GLU A 86 -5.19 2.41 -23.54
CA GLU A 86 -4.23 1.30 -23.55
C GLU A 86 -2.81 1.78 -23.82
N GLY A 87 -2.62 2.63 -24.85
CA GLY A 87 -1.30 3.17 -25.24
C GLY A 87 -0.67 4.04 -24.16
N GLU A 88 -1.47 4.78 -23.39
CA GLU A 88 -0.99 5.62 -22.29
C GLU A 88 -0.45 4.77 -21.14
N MET A 89 -1.21 3.77 -20.70
CA MET A 89 -0.77 2.85 -19.63
C MET A 89 0.50 2.10 -20.00
N VAL A 90 0.61 1.66 -21.26
CA VAL A 90 1.83 0.97 -21.77
C VAL A 90 3.01 1.93 -21.77
N ARG A 91 2.86 3.17 -22.27
CA ARG A 91 3.96 4.17 -22.27
C ARG A 91 4.49 4.44 -20.86
N GLU A 92 3.60 4.62 -19.88
CA GLU A 92 4.00 4.83 -18.48
C GLU A 92 4.78 3.63 -17.90
N ALA A 93 4.34 2.42 -18.21
CA ALA A 93 5.03 1.21 -17.78
C ALA A 93 6.41 1.05 -18.46
N LEU A 94 6.51 1.36 -19.75
CA LEU A 94 7.77 1.32 -20.48
C LEU A 94 8.72 2.42 -20.03
N TRP A 95 8.21 3.63 -19.75
CA TRP A 95 9.01 4.68 -19.12
C TRP A 95 9.63 4.20 -17.80
N ALA A 96 8.84 3.56 -16.93
CA ALA A 96 9.36 3.01 -15.69
C ALA A 96 10.44 1.95 -15.94
N PHE A 97 10.24 1.06 -16.91
CA PHE A 97 11.22 0.03 -17.28
C PHE A 97 12.54 0.62 -17.80
N GLU A 98 12.48 1.60 -18.70
CA GLU A 98 13.63 2.31 -19.25
C GLU A 98 14.39 3.12 -18.18
N HIS A 99 13.72 3.50 -17.11
CA HIS A 99 14.31 4.21 -15.97
C HIS A 99 14.64 3.27 -14.79
N GLU A 100 14.89 2.00 -15.09
CA GLU A 100 15.40 0.98 -14.17
C GLU A 100 14.45 0.63 -13.00
N TYR A 101 13.16 0.94 -13.13
CA TYR A 101 12.19 0.40 -12.19
C TYR A 101 12.01 -1.10 -12.46
N GLY A 102 12.26 -1.92 -11.46
CA GLY A 102 12.06 -3.37 -11.62
C GLY A 102 10.59 -3.78 -11.65
N SER A 103 9.66 -2.89 -11.28
CA SER A 103 8.24 -3.18 -11.28
C SER A 103 7.34 -1.94 -11.31
N VAL A 104 6.07 -2.16 -11.71
CA VAL A 104 5.00 -1.16 -11.67
C VAL A 104 3.79 -1.66 -10.88
N VAL A 105 2.96 -0.70 -10.43
CA VAL A 105 1.63 -0.94 -9.88
C VAL A 105 0.62 -0.24 -10.78
N ILE A 106 -0.31 -0.99 -11.37
CA ILE A 106 -1.46 -0.44 -12.10
C ILE A 106 -2.63 -0.39 -11.11
N GLN A 107 -3.09 0.81 -10.83
CA GLN A 107 -4.13 1.09 -9.84
C GLN A 107 -5.27 1.90 -10.46
N SER A 108 -6.51 1.55 -10.10
CA SER A 108 -7.70 2.32 -10.46
C SER A 108 -8.80 2.22 -9.41
N GLY A 109 -9.91 2.91 -9.65
CA GLY A 109 -11.18 2.53 -9.06
C GLY A 109 -11.60 1.12 -9.50
N GLU A 110 -12.47 0.49 -8.74
CA GLU A 110 -12.95 -0.86 -9.05
C GLU A 110 -13.96 -0.86 -10.21
N ARG A 111 -13.67 -1.68 -11.23
CA ARG A 111 -14.53 -1.95 -12.38
C ARG A 111 -14.51 -3.44 -12.71
N GLN A 112 -15.66 -3.98 -13.12
CA GLN A 112 -15.83 -5.42 -13.39
C GLN A 112 -16.45 -5.66 -14.78
N ASP A 113 -16.71 -4.60 -15.56
CA ASP A 113 -17.26 -4.73 -16.91
C ASP A 113 -16.26 -5.39 -17.87
N ALA A 114 -16.81 -6.15 -18.83
CA ALA A 114 -16.00 -6.94 -19.76
C ALA A 114 -14.98 -6.09 -20.55
N ALA A 115 -15.38 -4.91 -20.99
CA ALA A 115 -14.50 -4.01 -21.76
C ALA A 115 -13.28 -3.58 -20.94
N TYR A 116 -13.46 -3.29 -19.64
CA TYR A 116 -12.38 -2.95 -18.74
C TYR A 116 -11.46 -4.15 -18.46
N VAL A 117 -12.04 -5.32 -18.23
CA VAL A 117 -11.26 -6.56 -18.01
C VAL A 117 -10.37 -6.87 -19.21
N GLU A 118 -10.91 -6.74 -20.43
CA GLU A 118 -10.17 -6.93 -21.68
C GLU A 118 -9.11 -5.84 -21.92
N LEU A 119 -9.41 -4.58 -21.58
CA LEU A 119 -8.45 -3.49 -21.66
C LEU A 119 -7.21 -3.79 -20.80
N ILE A 120 -7.41 -4.15 -19.54
CA ILE A 120 -6.29 -4.48 -18.63
C ILE A 120 -5.50 -5.69 -19.15
N GLU A 121 -6.18 -6.74 -19.62
CA GLU A 121 -5.51 -7.91 -20.19
C GLU A 121 -4.61 -7.54 -21.39
N ARG A 122 -5.10 -6.72 -22.34
CA ARG A 122 -4.29 -6.25 -23.47
C ARG A 122 -3.08 -5.42 -23.02
N VAL A 123 -3.28 -4.52 -22.04
CA VAL A 123 -2.18 -3.73 -21.45
C VAL A 123 -1.11 -4.65 -20.86
N LEU A 124 -1.52 -5.66 -20.08
CA LEU A 124 -0.59 -6.62 -19.48
C LEU A 124 0.21 -7.39 -20.52
N LEU A 125 -0.45 -7.91 -21.56
CA LEU A 125 0.20 -8.63 -22.65
C LEU A 125 1.21 -7.75 -23.39
N ARG A 126 0.86 -6.50 -23.72
CA ARG A 126 1.74 -5.55 -24.39
C ARG A 126 2.96 -5.17 -23.55
N ILE A 127 2.76 -4.93 -22.24
CA ILE A 127 3.88 -4.66 -21.31
C ILE A 127 4.81 -5.87 -21.23
N LYS A 128 4.23 -7.07 -21.07
CA LYS A 128 4.98 -8.32 -21.00
C LYS A 128 5.81 -8.55 -22.26
N ASP A 129 5.23 -8.35 -23.43
CA ASP A 129 5.93 -8.50 -24.73
C ASP A 129 7.05 -7.46 -24.86
N ALA A 130 6.75 -6.17 -24.68
CA ALA A 130 7.71 -5.08 -24.84
C ALA A 130 8.89 -5.12 -23.85
N THR A 131 8.71 -5.74 -22.68
CA THR A 131 9.76 -5.88 -21.66
C THR A 131 10.37 -7.28 -21.61
N ALA A 132 10.02 -8.16 -22.57
CA ALA A 132 10.36 -9.58 -22.53
C ALA A 132 10.04 -10.24 -21.18
N GLY A 133 8.96 -9.78 -20.51
CA GLY A 133 8.53 -10.21 -19.20
C GLY A 133 9.43 -9.79 -18.02
N ASN A 134 10.39 -8.89 -18.22
CA ASN A 134 11.33 -8.47 -17.16
C ASN A 134 10.74 -7.46 -16.18
N LEU A 135 9.73 -6.67 -16.58
CA LEU A 135 9.05 -5.75 -15.69
C LEU A 135 8.04 -6.48 -14.82
N GLY A 136 8.17 -6.38 -13.50
CA GLY A 136 7.20 -6.91 -12.56
C GLY A 136 5.91 -6.09 -12.54
N ILE A 137 4.73 -6.73 -12.55
CA ILE A 137 3.45 -6.04 -12.56
C ILE A 137 2.63 -6.40 -11.32
N THR A 138 2.23 -5.38 -10.56
CA THR A 138 1.25 -5.47 -9.49
C THR A 138 -0.06 -4.86 -9.96
N LEU A 139 -1.19 -5.50 -9.71
CA LEU A 139 -2.51 -4.91 -9.91
C LEU A 139 -3.12 -4.48 -8.57
N SER A 140 -3.84 -3.36 -8.58
CA SER A 140 -4.67 -2.86 -7.48
C SER A 140 -5.97 -2.30 -8.05
N LEU A 141 -6.87 -3.20 -8.47
CA LEU A 141 -8.04 -2.93 -9.29
C LEU A 141 -9.35 -3.41 -8.62
N GLY A 142 -9.33 -3.52 -7.29
CA GLY A 142 -10.49 -3.90 -6.49
C GLY A 142 -10.83 -5.40 -6.54
N GLU A 143 -12.05 -5.73 -6.19
CA GLU A 143 -12.59 -7.09 -6.18
C GLU A 143 -12.92 -7.53 -7.61
N GLN A 144 -12.56 -8.78 -7.94
CA GLN A 144 -12.80 -9.33 -9.26
C GLN A 144 -13.30 -10.78 -9.17
N THR A 145 -13.79 -11.31 -10.27
CA THR A 145 -14.14 -12.72 -10.36
C THR A 145 -12.87 -13.59 -10.43
N GLU A 146 -12.98 -14.85 -10.05
CA GLU A 146 -11.90 -15.84 -10.17
C GLU A 146 -11.39 -15.95 -11.61
N THR A 147 -12.30 -15.90 -12.59
CA THR A 147 -11.96 -15.90 -14.01
C THR A 147 -11.11 -14.69 -14.41
N THR A 148 -11.47 -13.49 -13.92
CA THR A 148 -10.69 -12.27 -14.17
C THR A 148 -9.30 -12.36 -13.56
N TYR A 149 -9.20 -12.82 -12.30
CA TYR A 149 -7.89 -13.01 -11.66
C TYR A 149 -7.01 -13.99 -12.44
N ARG A 150 -7.56 -15.11 -12.91
CA ARG A 150 -6.84 -16.09 -13.75
C ARG A 150 -6.35 -15.47 -15.05
N ARG A 151 -7.22 -14.78 -15.81
CA ARG A 151 -6.87 -14.10 -17.08
C ARG A 151 -5.71 -13.12 -16.90
N TRP A 152 -5.80 -12.24 -15.90
CA TRP A 152 -4.75 -11.25 -15.66
C TRP A 152 -3.43 -11.87 -15.17
N ARG A 153 -3.52 -12.99 -14.42
CA ARG A 153 -2.33 -13.75 -14.00
C ARG A 153 -1.60 -14.35 -15.21
N GLU A 154 -2.33 -14.96 -16.10
CA GLU A 154 -1.83 -15.54 -17.36
C GLU A 154 -1.26 -14.46 -18.28
N ALA A 155 -1.88 -13.29 -18.34
CA ALA A 155 -1.42 -12.13 -19.11
C ALA A 155 -0.13 -11.47 -18.56
N GLY A 156 0.32 -11.82 -17.33
CA GLY A 156 1.61 -11.36 -16.79
C GLY A 156 1.58 -10.63 -15.45
N ALA A 157 0.42 -10.32 -14.89
CA ALA A 157 0.34 -9.79 -13.54
C ALA A 157 0.70 -10.88 -12.52
N HIS A 158 1.71 -10.66 -11.68
CA HIS A 158 2.15 -11.68 -10.72
C HIS A 158 1.95 -11.26 -9.26
N ARG A 159 1.59 -10.00 -9.02
CA ARG A 159 1.21 -9.47 -7.70
C ARG A 159 -0.15 -8.82 -7.76
N TYR A 160 -0.88 -8.90 -6.66
CA TYR A 160 -2.16 -8.20 -6.51
C TYR A 160 -2.26 -7.59 -5.12
N LEU A 161 -2.60 -6.31 -5.04
CA LEU A 161 -2.86 -5.59 -3.79
C LEU A 161 -4.36 -5.34 -3.66
N LEU A 162 -4.98 -5.96 -2.66
CA LEU A 162 -6.38 -5.75 -2.30
C LEU A 162 -6.48 -5.46 -0.81
N ARG A 163 -6.66 -4.20 -0.45
CA ARG A 163 -6.69 -3.80 0.95
C ARG A 163 -7.99 -4.24 1.61
N ILE A 164 -7.87 -4.90 2.77
CA ILE A 164 -9.02 -5.27 3.61
C ILE A 164 -9.61 -4.05 4.35
N GLU A 165 -8.84 -3.00 4.52
CA GLU A 165 -9.06 -1.72 5.21
C GLU A 165 -9.18 -1.82 6.73
N THR A 166 -9.82 -2.84 7.25
CA THR A 166 -9.83 -3.29 8.64
C THR A 166 -10.23 -4.76 8.68
N SER A 167 -9.69 -5.52 9.62
CA SER A 167 -10.08 -6.91 9.85
C SER A 167 -11.31 -7.06 10.74
N ASN A 168 -11.80 -5.96 11.32
CA ASN A 168 -13.01 -5.91 12.11
C ASN A 168 -14.25 -5.77 11.20
N PRO A 169 -15.15 -6.81 11.09
CA PRO A 169 -16.30 -6.74 10.21
C PRO A 169 -17.31 -5.64 10.59
N GLU A 170 -17.38 -5.29 11.88
CA GLU A 170 -18.28 -4.22 12.37
C GLU A 170 -17.77 -2.85 11.90
N LEU A 171 -16.49 -2.56 12.12
CA LEU A 171 -15.85 -1.34 11.63
C LEU A 171 -15.91 -1.28 10.10
N TYR A 172 -15.71 -2.41 9.40
CA TYR A 172 -15.83 -2.46 7.93
C TYR A 172 -17.21 -2.01 7.45
N ARG A 173 -18.30 -2.45 8.12
CA ARG A 173 -19.68 -2.02 7.80
C ARG A 173 -19.91 -0.53 8.04
N GLN A 174 -19.24 0.09 8.99
CA GLN A 174 -19.33 1.55 9.23
C GLN A 174 -18.61 2.36 8.14
N LEU A 175 -17.63 1.77 7.45
CA LEU A 175 -16.82 2.41 6.39
C LEU A 175 -17.44 2.28 5.00
N HIS A 176 -18.43 1.41 4.83
CA HIS A 176 -18.95 1.01 3.52
C HIS A 176 -20.48 0.95 3.48
N PRO A 177 -21.08 1.17 2.31
CA PRO A 177 -22.50 0.89 2.10
C PRO A 177 -22.85 -0.59 2.34
N PRO A 178 -24.14 -0.91 2.60
CA PRO A 178 -24.58 -2.27 2.89
C PRO A 178 -24.29 -3.33 1.80
N ASP A 179 -24.11 -2.90 0.54
CA ASP A 179 -23.78 -3.77 -0.60
C ASP A 179 -22.29 -4.07 -0.72
N HIS A 180 -21.45 -3.62 0.21
CA HIS A 180 -20.02 -3.91 0.26
C HIS A 180 -19.74 -4.87 1.41
N GLU A 181 -19.67 -6.16 1.10
CA GLU A 181 -19.53 -7.21 2.09
C GLU A 181 -18.08 -7.51 2.45
N PHE A 182 -17.76 -7.51 3.75
CA PHE A 182 -16.46 -7.89 4.28
C PHE A 182 -16.02 -9.28 3.83
N GLN A 183 -16.94 -10.25 3.85
CA GLN A 183 -16.63 -11.64 3.48
C GLN A 183 -16.28 -11.77 1.99
N THR A 184 -16.93 -11.02 1.11
CA THR A 184 -16.59 -10.97 -0.32
C THR A 184 -15.16 -10.51 -0.53
N ARG A 185 -14.73 -9.43 0.16
CA ARG A 185 -13.36 -8.92 0.12
C ARG A 185 -12.34 -9.95 0.61
N LYS A 186 -12.64 -10.60 1.74
CA LYS A 186 -11.80 -11.66 2.31
C LYS A 186 -11.69 -12.88 1.36
N ASN A 187 -12.79 -13.27 0.72
CA ASN A 187 -12.80 -14.37 -0.25
C ASN A 187 -11.93 -14.03 -1.48
N CYS A 188 -11.95 -12.78 -1.95
CA CYS A 188 -11.07 -12.34 -3.05
C CYS A 188 -9.58 -12.51 -2.69
N LEU A 189 -9.16 -12.21 -1.46
CA LEU A 189 -7.78 -12.44 -1.01
C LEU A 189 -7.40 -13.93 -1.07
N ALA A 190 -8.30 -14.81 -0.64
CA ALA A 190 -8.08 -16.25 -0.74
C ALA A 190 -8.01 -16.74 -2.20
N LEU A 191 -8.89 -16.25 -3.08
CA LEU A 191 -8.86 -16.56 -4.51
C LEU A 191 -7.55 -16.12 -5.16
N LEU A 192 -7.06 -14.92 -4.87
CA LEU A 192 -5.78 -14.41 -5.37
C LEU A 192 -4.62 -15.36 -4.98
N LYS A 193 -4.59 -15.79 -3.72
CA LYS A 193 -3.57 -16.73 -3.24
C LYS A 193 -3.65 -18.08 -3.97
N ASN A 194 -4.84 -18.62 -4.13
CA ASN A 194 -5.07 -19.88 -4.86
C ASN A 194 -4.71 -19.78 -6.35
N ARG A 195 -4.72 -18.59 -6.93
CA ARG A 195 -4.28 -18.32 -8.31
C ARG A 195 -2.78 -18.02 -8.44
N GLY A 196 -2.01 -18.16 -7.36
CA GLY A 196 -0.54 -18.05 -7.38
C GLY A 196 -0.03 -16.62 -7.49
N TYR A 197 -0.83 -15.62 -7.10
CA TYR A 197 -0.33 -14.26 -6.93
C TYR A 197 0.53 -14.13 -5.66
N GLN A 198 1.51 -13.24 -5.70
CA GLN A 198 2.01 -12.63 -4.48
C GLN A 198 0.91 -11.69 -3.97
N VAL A 199 0.30 -12.06 -2.86
CA VAL A 199 -0.88 -11.37 -2.35
C VAL A 199 -0.48 -10.26 -1.39
N GLY A 200 -0.97 -9.06 -1.67
CA GLY A 200 -0.88 -7.91 -0.78
C GLY A 200 -2.24 -7.55 -0.20
N THR A 201 -2.26 -7.20 1.07
CA THR A 201 -3.38 -6.54 1.71
C THR A 201 -2.88 -5.37 2.56
N GLY A 202 -3.75 -4.74 3.31
CA GLY A 202 -3.42 -3.66 4.23
C GLY A 202 -4.66 -3.01 4.80
N VAL A 203 -4.43 -2.10 5.72
CA VAL A 203 -5.47 -1.45 6.49
C VAL A 203 -5.29 0.06 6.48
N MET A 204 -6.34 0.79 6.76
CA MET A 204 -6.25 2.19 7.18
C MET A 204 -6.01 2.25 8.68
N ILE A 205 -5.20 3.22 9.08
CA ILE A 205 -4.74 3.39 10.46
C ILE A 205 -5.30 4.70 11.01
N GLY A 206 -5.93 4.62 12.18
CA GLY A 206 -6.53 5.80 12.82
C GLY A 206 -7.90 6.16 12.25
N LEU A 207 -8.68 5.18 11.85
CA LEU A 207 -10.07 5.35 11.44
C LEU A 207 -10.95 5.80 12.63
N PRO A 208 -12.02 6.58 12.39
CA PRO A 208 -13.01 6.83 13.41
C PRO A 208 -13.53 5.53 14.03
N GLY A 209 -13.53 5.45 15.36
CA GLY A 209 -13.97 4.27 16.10
C GLY A 209 -12.97 3.09 16.13
N GLN A 210 -11.84 3.16 15.44
CA GLN A 210 -10.81 2.12 15.49
C GLN A 210 -10.07 2.10 16.83
N THR A 211 -9.97 0.95 17.45
CA THR A 211 -9.26 0.72 18.72
C THR A 211 -7.85 0.17 18.52
N MET A 212 -7.04 0.15 19.58
CA MET A 212 -5.73 -0.54 19.53
C MET A 212 -5.88 -2.04 19.36
N ASP A 213 -6.94 -2.63 19.87
CA ASP A 213 -7.24 -4.05 19.68
C ASP A 213 -7.61 -4.36 18.21
N ASP A 214 -8.27 -3.44 17.50
CA ASP A 214 -8.49 -3.58 16.06
C ASP A 214 -7.17 -3.59 15.30
N LEU A 215 -6.23 -2.70 15.62
CA LEU A 215 -4.91 -2.68 14.98
C LEU A 215 -4.08 -3.94 15.28
N VAL A 216 -4.17 -4.48 16.49
CA VAL A 216 -3.56 -5.78 16.83
C VAL A 216 -4.18 -6.90 15.98
N ASN A 217 -5.51 -6.95 15.91
CA ASN A 217 -6.23 -7.95 15.11
C ASN A 217 -5.94 -7.80 13.61
N ASP A 218 -5.76 -6.58 13.10
CA ASP A 218 -5.34 -6.29 11.74
C ASP A 218 -3.96 -6.92 11.43
N ILE A 219 -2.99 -6.80 12.34
CA ILE A 219 -1.67 -7.43 12.21
C ILE A 219 -1.78 -8.96 12.22
N LEU A 220 -2.54 -9.51 13.15
CA LEU A 220 -2.77 -10.95 13.26
C LEU A 220 -3.54 -11.50 12.05
N PHE A 221 -4.48 -10.73 11.51
CA PHE A 221 -5.17 -11.07 10.26
C PHE A 221 -4.19 -11.17 9.08
N MET A 222 -3.30 -10.19 8.91
CA MET A 222 -2.28 -10.22 7.86
C MET A 222 -1.35 -11.44 8.02
N GLN A 223 -0.97 -11.79 9.25
CA GLN A 223 -0.18 -12.98 9.56
C GLN A 223 -0.96 -14.27 9.22
N ALA A 224 -2.21 -14.40 9.65
CA ALA A 224 -3.05 -15.56 9.41
C ALA A 224 -3.39 -15.75 7.92
N MET A 225 -3.55 -14.67 7.17
CA MET A 225 -3.71 -14.70 5.71
C MET A 225 -2.42 -15.04 4.97
N ASP A 226 -1.29 -15.06 5.68
CA ASP A 226 0.03 -15.40 5.14
C ASP A 226 0.31 -14.55 3.88
N VAL A 227 0.27 -13.22 4.06
CA VAL A 227 0.41 -12.24 2.97
C VAL A 227 1.86 -12.01 2.58
N ASP A 228 2.09 -11.64 1.33
CA ASP A 228 3.43 -11.36 0.79
C ASP A 228 3.79 -9.89 0.85
N MET A 229 2.77 -9.02 0.90
CA MET A 229 2.93 -7.58 0.82
C MET A 229 1.94 -6.89 1.75
N VAL A 230 2.37 -5.77 2.34
CA VAL A 230 1.51 -4.91 3.17
C VAL A 230 1.51 -3.48 2.63
N GLY A 231 0.31 -3.01 2.26
CA GLY A 231 0.06 -1.65 1.78
C GLY A 231 -0.89 -0.92 2.72
N MET A 232 -0.38 -0.38 3.82
CA MET A 232 -1.16 0.32 4.84
C MET A 232 -0.73 1.78 4.96
N GLY A 233 -1.58 2.61 5.51
CA GLY A 233 -1.26 4.00 5.79
C GLY A 233 -2.28 4.68 6.67
N PRO A 234 -1.92 5.83 7.26
CA PRO A 234 -2.84 6.65 8.03
C PRO A 234 -4.10 7.02 7.22
N TYR A 235 -5.26 6.99 7.86
CA TYR A 235 -6.45 7.61 7.33
C TYR A 235 -6.21 9.12 7.23
N ILE A 236 -6.55 9.69 6.09
CA ILE A 236 -6.56 11.14 5.86
C ILE A 236 -7.93 11.47 5.29
N PRO A 237 -8.70 12.39 5.88
CA PRO A 237 -10.01 12.76 5.38
C PRO A 237 -9.97 13.31 3.96
N HIS A 238 -11.03 13.08 3.19
CA HIS A 238 -11.32 13.78 1.94
C HIS A 238 -12.64 14.53 2.11
N ARG A 239 -12.63 15.83 1.85
CA ARG A 239 -13.77 16.75 2.10
C ARG A 239 -15.09 16.31 1.46
N ASP A 240 -15.02 15.66 0.30
CA ASP A 240 -16.19 15.22 -0.47
C ASP A 240 -16.61 13.78 -0.14
N THR A 241 -16.31 13.32 1.08
CA THR A 241 -16.68 11.99 1.56
C THR A 241 -17.49 12.08 2.85
N PRO A 242 -18.40 11.12 3.14
CA PRO A 242 -19.15 11.11 4.38
C PRO A 242 -18.26 11.22 5.62
N LEU A 243 -17.21 10.41 5.73
CA LEU A 243 -16.29 10.47 6.88
C LEU A 243 -15.46 11.76 6.92
N GLY A 244 -15.11 12.33 5.78
CA GLY A 244 -14.37 13.57 5.73
C GLY A 244 -15.21 14.80 6.10
N GLN A 245 -16.54 14.73 5.98
CA GLN A 245 -17.45 15.78 6.43
C GLN A 245 -17.56 15.79 7.97
N GLU A 246 -17.39 14.65 8.62
CA GLU A 246 -17.36 14.57 10.09
C GLU A 246 -16.03 15.07 10.66
N ILE A 247 -14.90 14.86 9.93
CA ILE A 247 -13.55 15.28 10.33
C ILE A 247 -12.91 16.01 9.14
N PRO A 248 -13.27 17.27 8.87
CA PRO A 248 -12.91 17.94 7.62
C PRO A 248 -11.42 18.26 7.46
N CYS A 249 -10.69 18.49 8.54
CA CYS A 249 -9.26 18.80 8.50
C CYS A 249 -8.55 18.34 9.78
N TYR A 250 -7.37 17.77 9.62
CA TYR A 250 -6.50 17.50 10.76
C TYR A 250 -5.77 18.76 11.24
N THR A 251 -5.80 18.98 12.54
CA THR A 251 -4.87 19.90 13.23
C THR A 251 -3.44 19.35 13.15
N GLU A 252 -2.43 20.17 13.38
CA GLU A 252 -1.03 19.70 13.38
C GLU A 252 -0.79 18.60 14.43
N SER A 253 -1.43 18.68 15.58
CA SER A 253 -1.37 17.63 16.60
C SER A 253 -1.97 16.31 16.10
N GLN A 254 -3.09 16.34 15.40
CA GLN A 254 -3.71 15.15 14.81
C GLN A 254 -2.87 14.56 13.67
N LYS A 255 -2.26 15.41 12.82
CA LYS A 255 -1.31 14.95 11.80
C LYS A 255 -0.12 14.23 12.43
N GLN A 256 0.46 14.80 13.47
CA GLN A 256 1.58 14.18 14.19
C GLN A 256 1.17 12.86 14.85
N ALA A 257 -0.01 12.79 15.46
CA ALA A 257 -0.53 11.56 16.05
C ALA A 257 -0.76 10.47 15.00
N ALA A 258 -1.39 10.82 13.87
CA ALA A 258 -1.62 9.91 12.75
C ALA A 258 -0.31 9.40 12.13
N LEU A 259 0.67 10.30 11.94
CA LEU A 259 2.00 9.94 11.48
C LEU A 259 2.67 8.94 12.44
N THR A 260 2.70 9.25 13.72
CA THR A 260 3.33 8.41 14.75
C THR A 260 2.67 7.03 14.80
N LEU A 261 1.35 6.95 14.76
CA LEU A 261 0.64 5.68 14.75
C LEU A 261 0.93 4.89 13.46
N GLY A 262 0.98 5.55 12.31
CA GLY A 262 1.36 4.93 11.04
C GLY A 262 2.77 4.36 11.05
N LEU A 263 3.74 5.07 11.64
CA LEU A 263 5.12 4.60 11.79
C LEU A 263 5.22 3.43 12.78
N LYS A 264 4.50 3.47 13.90
CA LYS A 264 4.40 2.34 14.83
C LYS A 264 3.84 1.09 14.17
N MET A 265 2.78 1.23 13.38
CA MET A 265 2.19 0.11 12.63
C MET A 265 3.21 -0.51 11.64
N ILE A 266 3.95 0.30 10.90
CA ILE A 266 5.04 -0.20 10.02
C ILE A 266 6.07 -0.98 10.83
N ALA A 267 6.52 -0.43 11.97
CA ALA A 267 7.54 -1.03 12.80
C ALA A 267 7.07 -2.38 13.38
N VAL A 268 5.87 -2.41 13.94
CA VAL A 268 5.33 -3.64 14.55
C VAL A 268 5.04 -4.71 13.49
N VAL A 269 4.48 -4.32 12.33
CA VAL A 269 4.30 -5.26 11.19
C VAL A 269 5.62 -5.84 10.72
N ARG A 270 6.70 -5.03 10.64
CA ARG A 270 8.04 -5.55 10.29
C ARG A 270 8.56 -6.56 11.31
N ILE A 271 8.37 -6.28 12.59
CA ILE A 271 8.78 -7.19 13.68
C ILE A 271 8.01 -8.50 13.62
N VAL A 272 6.68 -8.45 13.38
CA VAL A 272 5.80 -9.63 13.40
C VAL A 272 5.91 -10.45 12.10
N LEU A 273 5.88 -9.79 10.94
CA LEU A 273 5.85 -10.45 9.62
C LEU A 273 7.23 -10.54 8.95
N LYS A 274 8.26 -10.04 9.55
CA LYS A 274 9.70 -10.17 9.21
C LYS A 274 10.10 -9.95 7.76
N ASP A 275 9.70 -10.81 6.85
CA ASP A 275 10.23 -10.96 5.47
C ASP A 275 9.27 -10.53 4.35
N VAL A 276 8.06 -10.04 4.71
CA VAL A 276 7.09 -9.48 3.75
C VAL A 276 7.53 -8.12 3.21
N ASN A 277 7.05 -7.75 2.03
CA ASN A 277 7.22 -6.40 1.53
C ASN A 277 6.26 -5.42 2.22
N ILE A 278 6.76 -4.30 2.73
CA ILE A 278 5.98 -3.24 3.37
C ILE A 278 6.18 -1.95 2.60
N ALA A 279 5.08 -1.34 2.14
CA ALA A 279 5.12 -0.06 1.44
C ALA A 279 5.15 1.12 2.41
N ALA A 280 6.07 2.08 2.18
CA ALA A 280 6.00 3.40 2.78
C ALA A 280 4.98 4.24 2.00
N ALA A 281 3.73 4.26 2.48
CA ALA A 281 2.60 4.86 1.79
C ALA A 281 2.76 6.38 1.61
N THR A 282 2.21 6.90 0.50
CA THR A 282 2.20 8.33 0.20
C THR A 282 1.46 9.16 1.25
N ALA A 283 0.48 8.57 1.95
CA ALA A 283 -0.21 9.19 3.08
C ALA A 283 0.73 9.68 4.20
N LEU A 284 1.84 8.97 4.46
CA LEU A 284 2.85 9.45 5.42
C LEU A 284 3.48 10.77 4.98
N GLN A 285 3.69 10.97 3.67
CA GLN A 285 4.24 12.21 3.14
C GLN A 285 3.21 13.35 3.12
N ALA A 286 1.92 13.05 3.03
CA ALA A 286 0.88 14.05 3.19
C ALA A 286 0.79 14.59 4.63
N LEU A 287 1.20 13.79 5.63
CA LEU A 287 1.24 14.19 7.04
C LEU A 287 2.54 14.91 7.42
N ALA A 288 3.68 14.53 6.82
CA ALA A 288 4.97 15.17 7.09
C ALA A 288 5.91 15.08 5.90
N TYR A 289 6.64 16.20 5.64
CA TYR A 289 7.72 16.21 4.66
C TYR A 289 8.77 15.14 5.01
N GLY A 290 8.99 14.18 4.12
CA GLY A 290 9.90 13.05 4.40
C GLY A 290 9.23 11.84 5.08
N GLY A 291 7.92 11.85 5.29
CA GLY A 291 7.19 10.76 5.96
C GLY A 291 7.44 9.37 5.35
N ARG A 292 7.60 9.27 4.02
CA ARG A 292 7.99 7.99 3.37
C ARG A 292 9.37 7.51 3.79
N ILE A 293 10.33 8.41 3.95
CA ILE A 293 11.69 8.07 4.41
C ILE A 293 11.68 7.64 5.87
N MET A 294 10.85 8.30 6.70
CA MET A 294 10.61 7.84 8.08
C MET A 294 10.04 6.41 8.09
N GLY A 295 9.08 6.11 7.19
CA GLY A 295 8.54 4.76 7.02
C GLY A 295 9.61 3.71 6.65
N LEU A 296 10.57 4.05 5.79
CA LEU A 296 11.70 3.16 5.47
C LEU A 296 12.56 2.87 6.72
N ARG A 297 12.83 3.88 7.53
CA ARG A 297 13.56 3.73 8.81
C ARG A 297 12.78 2.94 9.86
N CYS A 298 11.47 2.88 9.73
CA CYS A 298 10.61 2.08 10.59
C CYS A 298 10.36 0.66 10.06
N GLY A 299 11.03 0.23 8.96
CA GLY A 299 10.93 -1.14 8.48
C GLY A 299 10.27 -1.36 7.12
N ALA A 300 9.72 -0.33 6.48
CA ALA A 300 9.26 -0.45 5.09
C ALA A 300 10.43 -0.65 4.12
N ASN A 301 10.20 -1.33 2.98
CA ASN A 301 11.21 -1.61 1.97
C ASN A 301 10.72 -1.42 0.54
N VAL A 302 9.53 -0.86 0.36
CA VAL A 302 8.95 -0.52 -0.94
C VAL A 302 8.49 0.93 -0.95
N ILE A 303 8.80 1.65 -2.02
CA ILE A 303 8.22 2.96 -2.32
C ILE A 303 7.57 2.90 -3.70
N MET A 304 6.47 3.63 -3.85
CA MET A 304 5.73 3.73 -5.10
C MET A 304 5.83 5.18 -5.64
N PRO A 305 6.89 5.50 -6.42
CA PRO A 305 6.94 6.79 -7.12
C PRO A 305 5.81 6.86 -8.15
N ASN A 306 5.13 7.99 -8.22
CA ASN A 306 4.06 8.18 -9.19
C ASN A 306 4.66 8.42 -10.58
N VAL A 307 4.38 7.53 -11.53
CA VAL A 307 4.80 7.64 -12.93
C VAL A 307 3.67 8.08 -13.86
N THR A 308 2.43 8.15 -13.35
CA THR A 308 1.27 8.66 -14.08
C THR A 308 1.55 10.07 -14.61
N ASP A 309 1.13 10.36 -15.83
CA ASP A 309 1.20 11.71 -16.39
C ASP A 309 0.50 12.74 -15.48
N ALA A 310 1.11 13.92 -15.32
CA ALA A 310 0.63 14.96 -14.41
C ALA A 310 -0.81 15.42 -14.74
N GLY A 311 -1.23 15.32 -16.00
CA GLY A 311 -2.59 15.66 -16.43
C GLY A 311 -3.69 14.80 -15.78
N PHE A 312 -3.36 13.59 -15.35
CA PHE A 312 -4.33 12.69 -14.69
C PHE A 312 -4.28 12.76 -13.16
N ARG A 313 -3.12 13.12 -12.56
CA ARG A 313 -2.88 12.98 -11.11
C ARG A 313 -3.83 13.77 -10.24
N ALA A 314 -4.22 14.97 -10.67
CA ALA A 314 -5.16 15.83 -9.95
C ALA A 314 -6.56 15.21 -9.84
N ASN A 315 -6.90 14.31 -10.75
CA ASN A 315 -8.19 13.61 -10.80
C ASN A 315 -8.20 12.28 -10.05
N TYR A 316 -7.05 11.87 -9.46
CA TYR A 316 -6.94 10.66 -8.65
C TYR A 316 -6.61 11.00 -7.19
N THR A 317 -7.54 11.66 -6.53
CA THR A 317 -7.40 12.07 -5.12
C THR A 317 -8.22 11.17 -4.23
N LEU A 318 -7.57 10.21 -3.58
CA LEU A 318 -8.21 9.31 -2.61
C LEU A 318 -8.50 10.03 -1.28
N TYR A 319 -7.68 11.01 -0.94
CA TYR A 319 -7.72 11.83 0.27
C TYR A 319 -7.19 13.25 -0.04
N ASP A 320 -7.50 14.22 0.81
CA ASP A 320 -7.06 15.61 0.65
C ASP A 320 -5.54 15.77 0.83
N ASN A 321 -4.98 16.79 0.20
CA ASN A 321 -3.54 17.13 0.27
C ASN A 321 -2.61 16.00 -0.21
N LYS A 322 -3.04 15.21 -1.19
CA LYS A 322 -2.17 14.22 -1.85
C LYS A 322 -0.93 14.91 -2.41
N PRO A 323 0.30 14.48 -2.03
CA PRO A 323 1.53 15.11 -2.53
C PRO A 323 1.84 14.70 -3.97
N CYS A 324 2.80 15.41 -4.59
CA CYS A 324 3.38 15.08 -5.90
C CYS A 324 2.38 15.16 -7.08
N LEU A 325 1.42 16.08 -7.04
CA LEU A 325 0.44 16.25 -8.13
C LEU A 325 1.05 16.89 -9.38
N ASN A 326 1.98 17.84 -9.21
CA ASN A 326 2.55 18.65 -10.30
C ASN A 326 3.99 18.22 -10.68
N GLU A 327 4.55 17.21 -10.05
CA GLU A 327 5.91 16.74 -10.31
C GLU A 327 5.91 15.78 -11.50
N THR A 328 6.96 15.83 -12.33
CA THR A 328 7.16 14.78 -13.35
C THR A 328 7.59 13.46 -12.70
N ALA A 329 7.49 12.34 -13.44
CA ALA A 329 7.97 11.05 -12.98
C ALA A 329 9.49 11.07 -12.68
N ALA A 330 10.27 11.77 -13.51
CA ALA A 330 11.72 11.95 -13.32
C ALA A 330 12.04 12.74 -12.04
N MET A 331 11.36 13.87 -11.79
CA MET A 331 11.54 14.65 -10.57
C MET A 331 11.22 13.82 -9.31
N CYS A 332 10.16 13.01 -9.36
CA CYS A 332 9.79 12.14 -8.26
C CYS A 332 10.85 11.05 -8.00
N ARG A 333 11.39 10.43 -9.07
CA ARG A 333 12.48 9.44 -9.01
C ARG A 333 13.73 10.02 -8.35
N ASP A 334 14.21 11.16 -8.84
CA ASP A 334 15.46 11.77 -8.39
C ASP A 334 15.37 12.25 -6.93
N CYS A 335 14.26 12.87 -6.57
CA CYS A 335 13.98 13.30 -5.19
C CYS A 335 14.00 12.11 -4.22
N LEU A 336 13.34 11.01 -4.55
CA LEU A 336 13.30 9.83 -3.71
C LEU A 336 14.64 9.11 -3.66
N SER A 337 15.32 8.99 -4.80
CA SER A 337 16.65 8.35 -4.88
C SER A 337 17.65 9.04 -3.96
N SER A 338 17.75 10.36 -4.03
CA SER A 338 18.66 11.15 -3.17
C SER A 338 18.36 10.95 -1.69
N ARG A 339 17.09 10.90 -1.31
CA ARG A 339 16.68 10.72 0.10
C ARG A 339 16.94 9.30 0.61
N ILE A 340 16.73 8.27 -0.22
CA ILE A 340 16.98 6.87 0.14
C ILE A 340 18.49 6.65 0.34
N LEU A 341 19.30 7.14 -0.58
CA LEU A 341 20.75 7.08 -0.45
C LEU A 341 21.23 7.86 0.79
N GLY A 342 20.61 9.00 1.09
CA GLY A 342 20.90 9.84 2.25
C GLY A 342 20.66 9.17 3.61
N ILE A 343 19.86 8.10 3.66
CA ILE A 343 19.66 7.30 4.89
C ILE A 343 20.53 6.02 4.92
N GLY A 344 21.44 5.86 3.98
CA GLY A 344 22.34 4.70 3.89
C GLY A 344 21.69 3.43 3.37
N GLU A 345 20.60 3.55 2.62
CA GLU A 345 19.98 2.43 1.91
C GLU A 345 20.36 2.44 0.42
N THR A 346 20.28 1.29 -0.22
CA THR A 346 20.41 1.12 -1.67
C THR A 346 19.04 1.06 -2.33
N ILE A 347 19.03 1.30 -3.65
CA ILE A 347 17.82 1.14 -4.46
C ILE A 347 17.99 -0.11 -5.32
N GLY A 348 17.01 -0.99 -5.31
CA GLY A 348 16.97 -2.20 -6.13
C GLY A 348 16.57 -1.86 -7.58
N PHE A 349 17.48 -1.18 -8.31
CA PHE A 349 17.28 -0.88 -9.71
C PHE A 349 17.24 -2.17 -10.54
N ASN A 350 16.31 -2.23 -11.51
CA ASN A 350 16.05 -3.41 -12.35
C ASN A 350 15.64 -4.68 -11.57
N GLU A 351 15.43 -4.58 -10.24
CA GLU A 351 14.99 -5.71 -9.45
C GLU A 351 13.45 -5.68 -9.31
N ARG A 352 12.78 -6.81 -9.57
CA ARG A 352 11.33 -6.91 -9.39
C ARG A 352 10.90 -6.66 -7.96
N GLY A 353 11.79 -6.86 -6.99
CA GLY A 353 11.50 -6.71 -5.58
C GLY A 353 10.40 -7.66 -5.10
N ASP A 354 10.49 -8.93 -5.49
CA ASP A 354 9.57 -9.95 -5.01
C ASP A 354 9.74 -10.16 -3.50
N SER A 355 8.63 -10.48 -2.84
CA SER A 355 8.65 -10.70 -1.40
C SER A 355 9.57 -11.89 -1.04
N LYS A 356 10.46 -11.70 -0.07
CA LYS A 356 11.27 -12.81 0.46
C LYS A 356 10.38 -13.91 1.02
N HIS A 357 9.28 -13.54 1.64
CA HIS A 357 8.25 -14.44 2.13
C HIS A 357 7.67 -15.34 1.02
N TYR A 358 7.33 -14.75 -0.13
CA TYR A 358 6.85 -15.50 -1.28
C TYR A 358 7.91 -16.45 -1.87
N LEU A 359 9.18 -16.01 -1.92
CA LEU A 359 10.26 -16.80 -2.52
C LEU A 359 10.68 -18.01 -1.67
N GLN A 360 10.25 -18.08 -0.42
CA GLN A 360 10.58 -19.15 0.52
C GLN A 360 9.49 -20.24 0.62
N ARG A 361 8.38 -20.08 -0.14
CA ARG A 361 7.27 -21.07 -0.18
C ARG A 361 7.54 -22.23 -1.15
#